data_6fa8db3d27515d0fa3ba2358c0635ea3
#
_entry.id   6fa8db3d27515d0fa3ba2358c0635ea3
#
_cell.length_a   1.000
_cell.length_b   1.000
_cell.length_c   1.000
_cell.angle_alpha   90.00
_cell.angle_beta   90.00
_cell.angle_gamma   90.00
#
_symmetry.space_group_name_H-M   'P 1'
#
loop_
_entity.id
_entity.type
_entity.pdbx_description
1 polymer ?
#
loop_
_entity_poly.entity_id
_entity_poly.type
_entity_poly.pdbx_seq_one_letter_code
_entity_poly.pdbx_strand_id
1 'polypeptide(L)'
;MIDVPVQRFPALEKLASVQHGFILRVPELDVRTDRASALARISSRHEAVLKKLGDRALRTAEQIHGHGVAVIDSRSPEQTSGVDALITNDPLVVLGIYAADCCAIYFVDPVKSVIGLAHSGRKGTEQNIVAATVTKMNSAFCSEPRDLVVQLSPCIRPPFYEVDFAAQILSQLQESGVRQVLDCGENTGADLERFYSYRMEKGRTGRMLAYLALDCEFHL
;
A
#
# COMPACT_ATOMS: atom_id res chain seq x y z
N MET A 1 -22.07 13.03 -8.41
CA MET A 1 -20.71 12.46 -8.40
C MET A 1 -20.79 11.13 -7.66
N ILE A 2 -20.28 10.04 -8.23
CA ILE A 2 -20.20 8.75 -7.51
C ILE A 2 -19.16 8.94 -6.42
N ASP A 3 -19.55 8.74 -5.17
CA ASP A 3 -18.62 8.78 -4.05
C ASP A 3 -17.72 7.53 -4.11
N VAL A 4 -16.42 7.74 -4.18
CA VAL A 4 -15.43 6.65 -4.24
C VAL A 4 -15.11 6.23 -2.82
N PRO A 5 -15.44 5.00 -2.41
CA PRO A 5 -15.24 4.59 -1.03
C PRO A 5 -13.74 4.46 -0.70
N VAL A 6 -13.35 5.04 0.43
CA VAL A 6 -11.97 5.01 0.93
C VAL A 6 -11.97 4.55 2.38
N GLN A 7 -11.23 3.49 2.65
CA GLN A 7 -11.00 3.03 4.02
C GLN A 7 -9.82 3.81 4.63
N ARG A 8 -10.01 4.28 5.86
CA ARG A 8 -8.99 4.89 6.69
C ARG A 8 -8.60 3.93 7.81
N PHE A 9 -7.39 4.08 8.32
CA PHE A 9 -6.90 3.24 9.42
C PHE A 9 -6.71 4.09 10.67
N PRO A 10 -7.44 3.79 11.77
CA PRO A 10 -7.45 4.64 12.97
C PRO A 10 -6.06 4.90 13.58
N ALA A 11 -5.13 3.96 13.40
CA ALA A 11 -3.77 4.15 13.89
C ALA A 11 -2.99 5.19 13.09
N LEU A 12 -3.16 5.21 11.76
CA LEU A 12 -2.51 6.19 10.90
C LEU A 12 -3.23 7.54 10.96
N GLU A 13 -4.53 7.59 11.23
CA GLU A 13 -5.28 8.85 11.42
C GLU A 13 -4.80 9.65 12.66
N LYS A 14 -4.21 8.96 13.64
CA LYS A 14 -3.61 9.59 14.82
C LYS A 14 -2.27 10.27 14.52
N LEU A 15 -1.66 9.96 13.39
CA LEU A 15 -0.40 10.54 12.95
C LEU A 15 -0.69 11.75 12.07
N ALA A 16 -0.67 12.95 12.65
CA ALA A 16 -0.94 14.20 11.93
C ALA A 16 0.04 14.44 10.76
N SER A 17 1.21 13.79 10.78
CA SER A 17 2.26 13.93 9.77
C SER A 17 1.98 13.18 8.45
N VAL A 18 0.89 12.42 8.33
CA VAL A 18 0.62 11.63 7.12
C VAL A 18 -0.85 11.69 6.68
N GLN A 19 -1.03 11.58 5.37
CA GLN A 19 -2.30 11.37 4.71
C GLN A 19 -2.29 9.99 4.05
N HIS A 20 -3.30 9.18 4.29
CA HIS A 20 -3.34 7.79 3.81
C HIS A 20 -4.74 7.38 3.42
N GLY A 21 -4.87 6.24 2.76
CA GLY A 21 -6.14 5.57 2.54
C GLY A 21 -5.98 4.34 1.65
N PHE A 22 -7.01 3.52 1.67
CA PHE A 22 -7.16 2.36 0.81
C PHE A 22 -8.45 2.53 0.01
N ILE A 23 -8.32 2.89 -1.27
CA ILE A 23 -9.46 3.07 -2.18
C ILE A 23 -10.03 1.70 -2.49
N LEU A 24 -11.29 1.51 -2.15
CA LEU A 24 -11.99 0.24 -2.25
C LEU A 24 -12.54 0.00 -3.66
N ARG A 25 -13.31 -1.07 -3.83
CA ARG A 25 -14.05 -1.34 -5.08
C ARG A 25 -14.95 -0.15 -5.41
N VAL A 26 -14.89 0.30 -6.65
CA VAL A 26 -15.78 1.34 -7.17
C VAL A 26 -17.08 0.68 -7.61
N PRO A 27 -18.23 1.01 -6.99
CA PRO A 27 -19.52 0.45 -7.37
C PRO A 27 -19.86 0.74 -8.84
N GLU A 28 -20.67 -0.12 -9.45
CA GLU A 28 -21.24 0.06 -10.80
C GLU A 28 -20.24 0.11 -11.96
N LEU A 29 -18.94 -0.08 -11.69
CA LEU A 29 -17.91 -0.09 -12.72
C LEU A 29 -17.60 -1.52 -13.16
N ASP A 30 -17.87 -1.86 -14.42
CA ASP A 30 -17.45 -3.15 -14.96
C ASP A 30 -15.94 -3.19 -15.20
N VAL A 31 -15.26 -4.00 -14.38
CA VAL A 31 -13.80 -4.21 -14.42
C VAL A 31 -13.45 -5.67 -14.68
N ARG A 32 -14.41 -6.49 -15.16
CA ARG A 32 -14.21 -7.92 -15.46
C ARG A 32 -13.44 -8.12 -16.75
N THR A 33 -12.20 -7.67 -16.76
CA THR A 33 -11.30 -7.71 -17.91
C THR A 33 -9.85 -7.97 -17.46
N ASP A 34 -8.87 -7.83 -18.36
CA ASP A 34 -7.45 -7.87 -18.02
C ASP A 34 -7.02 -6.69 -17.13
N ARG A 35 -5.84 -6.81 -16.50
CA ARG A 35 -5.34 -5.80 -15.55
C ARG A 35 -5.26 -4.40 -16.15
N ALA A 36 -4.71 -4.27 -17.35
CA ALA A 36 -4.47 -2.96 -17.96
C ALA A 36 -5.78 -2.24 -18.28
N SER A 37 -6.71 -2.95 -18.91
CA SER A 37 -8.05 -2.44 -19.22
C SER A 37 -8.84 -2.11 -17.95
N ALA A 38 -8.75 -2.93 -16.91
CA ALA A 38 -9.42 -2.67 -15.63
C ALA A 38 -8.87 -1.41 -14.96
N LEU A 39 -7.54 -1.24 -14.91
CA LEU A 39 -6.90 -0.05 -14.37
C LEU A 39 -7.28 1.21 -15.16
N ALA A 40 -7.29 1.16 -16.48
CA ALA A 40 -7.72 2.29 -17.32
C ALA A 40 -9.17 2.72 -17.02
N ARG A 41 -10.07 1.77 -16.73
CA ARG A 41 -11.48 2.08 -16.37
C ARG A 41 -11.62 2.75 -15.00
N ILE A 42 -10.76 2.44 -14.03
CA ILE A 42 -10.86 2.97 -12.67
C ILE A 42 -9.96 4.19 -12.42
N SER A 43 -8.98 4.48 -13.28
CA SER A 43 -7.96 5.53 -13.08
C SER A 43 -8.57 6.87 -12.70
N SER A 44 -9.57 7.35 -13.45
CA SER A 44 -10.23 8.63 -13.17
C SER A 44 -10.88 8.71 -11.78
N ARG A 45 -11.29 7.58 -11.22
CA ARG A 45 -11.85 7.48 -9.86
C ARG A 45 -10.74 7.58 -8.81
N HIS A 46 -9.64 6.87 -9.02
CA HIS A 46 -8.45 6.97 -8.16
C HIS A 46 -7.89 8.39 -8.18
N GLU A 47 -7.73 8.99 -9.36
CA GLU A 47 -7.27 10.36 -9.52
C GLU A 47 -8.16 11.38 -8.78
N ALA A 48 -9.49 11.21 -8.84
CA ALA A 48 -10.41 12.09 -8.13
C ALA A 48 -10.24 12.06 -6.61
N VAL A 49 -9.85 10.90 -6.04
CA VAL A 49 -9.49 10.79 -4.61
C VAL A 49 -8.16 11.46 -4.34
N LEU A 50 -7.13 11.18 -5.16
CA LEU A 50 -5.77 11.67 -4.96
C LEU A 50 -5.66 13.19 -5.13
N LYS A 51 -6.47 13.80 -6.00
CA LYS A 51 -6.55 15.28 -6.14
C LYS A 51 -6.89 16.01 -4.84
N LYS A 52 -7.54 15.34 -3.88
CA LYS A 52 -7.83 15.91 -2.56
C LYS A 52 -6.57 16.07 -1.69
N LEU A 53 -5.46 15.41 -2.08
CA LEU A 53 -4.16 15.51 -1.41
C LEU A 53 -3.32 16.71 -1.87
N GLY A 54 -3.85 17.53 -2.79
CA GLY A 54 -3.14 18.64 -3.40
C GLY A 54 -2.36 18.24 -4.65
N ASP A 55 -1.52 19.18 -5.14
CA ASP A 55 -0.73 19.00 -6.36
C ASP A 55 0.57 18.23 -6.05
N ARG A 56 0.43 16.89 -5.90
CA ARG A 56 1.51 15.97 -5.55
C ARG A 56 1.69 14.91 -6.64
N ALA A 57 2.92 14.45 -6.80
CA ALA A 57 3.26 13.44 -7.77
C ALA A 57 2.93 12.04 -7.26
N LEU A 58 1.97 11.34 -7.89
CA LEU A 58 1.76 9.92 -7.66
C LEU A 58 2.97 9.13 -8.17
N ARG A 59 3.51 8.26 -7.31
CA ARG A 59 4.59 7.31 -7.66
C ARG A 59 4.17 5.90 -7.30
N THR A 60 4.29 5.00 -8.25
CA THR A 60 3.87 3.60 -8.10
C THR A 60 5.03 2.64 -8.33
N ALA A 61 4.95 1.45 -7.75
CA ALA A 61 5.82 0.33 -8.06
C ALA A 61 5.27 -0.48 -9.24
N GLU A 62 6.14 -1.14 -10.02
CA GLU A 62 5.71 -2.07 -11.07
C GLU A 62 4.97 -3.28 -10.49
N GLN A 63 5.37 -3.72 -9.29
CA GLN A 63 4.77 -4.83 -8.56
C GLN A 63 4.94 -6.18 -9.29
N ILE A 64 6.16 -6.66 -9.32
CA ILE A 64 6.57 -7.92 -9.94
C ILE A 64 6.43 -9.13 -8.98
N HIS A 65 5.90 -8.91 -7.77
CA HIS A 65 5.81 -9.88 -6.66
C HIS A 65 7.20 -10.31 -6.15
N GLY A 66 8.14 -9.38 -6.15
CA GLY A 66 9.50 -9.53 -5.63
C GLY A 66 9.66 -8.91 -4.24
N HIS A 67 10.91 -8.52 -3.92
CA HIS A 67 11.28 -7.84 -2.68
C HIS A 67 12.11 -6.57 -2.93
N GLY A 68 12.13 -6.06 -4.17
CA GLY A 68 12.81 -4.82 -4.52
C GLY A 68 12.19 -3.61 -3.86
N VAL A 69 13.03 -2.71 -3.31
CA VAL A 69 12.63 -1.46 -2.64
C VAL A 69 13.37 -0.28 -3.25
N ALA A 70 12.64 0.74 -3.69
CA ALA A 70 13.22 1.97 -4.23
C ALA A 70 13.05 3.15 -3.28
N VAL A 71 14.08 3.99 -3.18
CA VAL A 71 13.98 5.35 -2.66
C VAL A 71 13.56 6.25 -3.80
N ILE A 72 12.50 7.01 -3.62
CA ILE A 72 11.94 7.87 -4.68
C ILE A 72 11.71 9.30 -4.18
N ASP A 73 11.62 10.21 -5.13
CA ASP A 73 11.28 11.62 -4.93
C ASP A 73 10.30 12.10 -6.02
N SER A 74 9.97 13.41 -6.01
CA SER A 74 9.07 14.03 -6.99
C SER A 74 9.61 14.03 -8.42
N ARG A 75 10.92 13.81 -8.64
CA ARG A 75 11.57 13.72 -9.96
C ARG A 75 11.67 12.28 -10.47
N SER A 76 11.40 11.32 -9.62
CA SER A 76 11.39 9.89 -9.99
C SER A 76 10.30 9.60 -11.04
N PRO A 77 10.44 8.53 -11.86
CA PRO A 77 9.39 8.16 -12.80
C PRO A 77 8.05 7.84 -12.12
N GLU A 78 6.95 8.03 -12.84
CA GLU A 78 5.60 7.73 -12.34
C GLU A 78 5.49 6.28 -11.83
N GLN A 79 6.10 5.35 -12.58
CA GLN A 79 6.23 3.95 -12.17
C GLN A 79 7.69 3.54 -12.09
N THR A 80 8.11 2.99 -10.95
CA THR A 80 9.47 2.45 -10.76
C THR A 80 9.49 0.96 -11.08
N SER A 81 10.35 0.58 -12.04
CA SER A 81 10.47 -0.81 -12.51
C SER A 81 11.22 -1.72 -11.54
N GLY A 82 10.86 -3.01 -11.54
CA GLY A 82 11.56 -4.07 -10.81
C GLY A 82 11.36 -4.06 -9.30
N VAL A 83 10.45 -3.25 -8.76
CA VAL A 83 10.23 -3.11 -7.32
C VAL A 83 8.80 -3.38 -6.90
N ASP A 84 8.63 -3.73 -5.64
CA ASP A 84 7.35 -3.95 -4.97
C ASP A 84 7.16 -3.03 -3.76
N ALA A 85 8.17 -2.24 -3.40
CA ALA A 85 8.05 -1.23 -2.35
C ALA A 85 8.73 0.08 -2.75
N LEU A 86 8.15 1.18 -2.26
CA LEU A 86 8.63 2.54 -2.43
C LEU A 86 8.78 3.20 -1.06
N ILE A 87 9.86 3.96 -0.86
CA ILE A 87 10.07 4.75 0.35
C ILE A 87 10.49 6.19 -0.01
N THR A 88 10.08 7.16 0.80
CA THR A 88 10.39 8.57 0.56
C THR A 88 10.32 9.41 1.83
N ASN A 89 11.01 10.54 1.83
CA ASN A 89 10.81 11.66 2.74
C ASN A 89 10.39 12.95 2.01
N ASP A 90 10.04 12.84 0.72
CA ASP A 90 9.60 13.98 -0.08
C ASP A 90 8.08 14.23 0.10
N PRO A 91 7.66 15.38 0.68
CA PRO A 91 6.25 15.70 0.88
C PRO A 91 5.48 15.96 -0.42
N LEU A 92 6.16 16.14 -1.54
CA LEU A 92 5.55 16.32 -2.86
C LEU A 92 5.16 15.00 -3.53
N VAL A 93 5.38 13.86 -2.85
CA VAL A 93 5.10 12.52 -3.37
C VAL A 93 3.90 11.89 -2.68
N VAL A 94 3.05 11.24 -3.46
CA VAL A 94 2.07 10.26 -3.01
C VAL A 94 2.57 8.88 -3.43
N LEU A 95 2.83 8.00 -2.48
CA LEU A 95 3.11 6.59 -2.75
C LEU A 95 1.83 5.86 -3.10
N GLY A 96 1.86 5.02 -4.14
CA GLY A 96 0.72 4.22 -4.57
C GLY A 96 1.06 2.75 -4.79
N ILE A 97 0.24 1.84 -4.23
CA ILE A 97 0.32 0.39 -4.45
C ILE A 97 -1.06 -0.14 -4.83
N TYR A 98 -1.13 -0.84 -5.96
CA TYR A 98 -2.35 -1.50 -6.41
C TYR A 98 -2.46 -2.91 -5.82
N ALA A 99 -3.64 -3.26 -5.31
CA ALA A 99 -3.90 -4.55 -4.70
C ALA A 99 -5.24 -5.16 -5.14
N ALA A 100 -5.24 -6.47 -5.32
CA ALA A 100 -6.42 -7.32 -5.33
C ALA A 100 -5.96 -8.65 -4.73
N ASP A 101 -6.24 -8.85 -3.45
CA ASP A 101 -5.81 -9.93 -2.55
C ASP A 101 -4.45 -9.76 -1.87
N CYS A 102 -3.42 -9.22 -2.55
CA CYS A 102 -2.15 -8.93 -1.89
C CYS A 102 -2.29 -7.81 -0.85
N CYS A 103 -1.48 -7.85 0.19
CA CYS A 103 -1.44 -6.83 1.22
C CYS A 103 -0.66 -5.60 0.75
N ALA A 104 -1.19 -4.41 0.98
CA ALA A 104 -0.40 -3.20 1.02
C ALA A 104 0.04 -2.94 2.47
N ILE A 105 1.34 -2.76 2.68
CA ILE A 105 1.93 -2.52 4.00
C ILE A 105 2.38 -1.07 4.06
N TYR A 106 1.77 -0.32 4.97
CA TYR A 106 2.09 1.09 5.23
C TYR A 106 3.16 1.16 6.31
N PHE A 107 4.26 1.82 6.04
CA PHE A 107 5.33 2.11 6.98
C PHE A 107 5.39 3.61 7.21
N VAL A 108 5.36 4.05 8.46
CA VAL A 108 5.50 5.46 8.83
C VAL A 108 6.55 5.58 9.92
N ASP A 109 7.56 6.39 9.68
CA ASP A 109 8.50 6.86 10.70
C ASP A 109 8.13 8.30 11.07
N PRO A 110 7.41 8.52 12.16
CA PRO A 110 7.03 9.88 12.59
C PRO A 110 8.19 10.69 13.13
N VAL A 111 9.31 10.05 13.50
CA VAL A 111 10.50 10.71 14.05
C VAL A 111 11.35 11.32 12.94
N LYS A 112 11.49 10.58 11.83
CA LYS A 112 12.32 11.00 10.68
C LYS A 112 11.50 11.60 9.55
N SER A 113 10.17 11.61 9.67
CA SER A 113 9.28 12.02 8.58
C SER A 113 9.55 11.25 7.30
N VAL A 114 9.57 9.91 7.42
CA VAL A 114 9.78 8.99 6.29
C VAL A 114 8.59 8.07 6.18
N ILE A 115 8.16 7.82 4.96
CA ILE A 115 7.07 6.90 4.67
C ILE A 115 7.52 5.81 3.70
N GLY A 116 6.89 4.65 3.80
CA GLY A 116 7.05 3.54 2.88
C GLY A 116 5.73 2.85 2.59
N LEU A 117 5.59 2.33 1.38
CA LEU A 117 4.44 1.54 0.99
C LEU A 117 4.91 0.33 0.20
N ALA A 118 4.58 -0.88 0.66
CA ALA A 118 5.02 -2.13 0.06
C ALA A 118 3.85 -3.01 -0.38
N HIS A 119 4.03 -3.70 -1.50
CA HIS A 119 3.13 -4.72 -2.01
C HIS A 119 3.62 -6.10 -1.58
N SER A 120 2.84 -6.85 -0.81
CA SER A 120 3.21 -8.17 -0.35
C SER A 120 2.07 -9.17 -0.57
N GLY A 121 2.24 -10.03 -1.56
CA GLY A 121 1.48 -11.28 -1.69
C GLY A 121 2.34 -12.45 -1.22
N ARG A 122 1.90 -13.70 -1.45
CA ARG A 122 2.64 -14.91 -1.06
C ARG A 122 4.13 -14.84 -1.41
N LYS A 123 4.47 -14.58 -2.69
CA LYS A 123 5.86 -14.57 -3.17
C LYS A 123 6.71 -13.46 -2.54
N GLY A 124 6.17 -12.24 -2.43
CA GLY A 124 6.86 -11.12 -1.79
C GLY A 124 7.10 -11.37 -0.30
N THR A 125 6.14 -12.01 0.37
CA THR A 125 6.27 -12.43 1.77
C THR A 125 7.33 -13.52 1.92
N GLU A 126 7.32 -14.56 1.08
CA GLU A 126 8.34 -15.63 1.08
C GLU A 126 9.76 -15.07 0.85
N GLN A 127 9.90 -13.98 0.08
CA GLN A 127 11.17 -13.27 -0.17
C GLN A 127 11.49 -12.20 0.88
N ASN A 128 10.66 -12.06 1.92
CA ASN A 128 10.82 -11.14 3.03
C ASN A 128 10.95 -9.66 2.61
N ILE A 129 9.99 -9.17 1.82
CA ILE A 129 9.91 -7.76 1.45
C ILE A 129 9.82 -6.82 2.65
N VAL A 130 9.29 -7.32 3.77
CA VAL A 130 9.24 -6.58 5.04
C VAL A 130 10.64 -6.19 5.50
N ALA A 131 11.52 -7.19 5.68
CA ALA A 131 12.89 -6.93 6.12
C ALA A 131 13.65 -6.07 5.12
N ALA A 132 13.43 -6.28 3.81
CA ALA A 132 14.03 -5.45 2.76
C ALA A 132 13.60 -3.97 2.89
N THR A 133 12.30 -3.72 3.16
CA THR A 133 11.76 -2.36 3.32
C THR A 133 12.32 -1.70 4.58
N VAL A 134 12.27 -2.37 5.74
CA VAL A 134 12.79 -1.85 7.01
C VAL A 134 14.29 -1.54 6.90
N THR A 135 15.06 -2.46 6.34
CA THR A 135 16.51 -2.27 6.11
C THR A 135 16.77 -1.07 5.20
N LYS A 136 15.97 -0.91 4.14
CA LYS A 136 16.14 0.22 3.21
C LYS A 136 15.77 1.55 3.86
N MET A 137 14.72 1.62 4.67
CA MET A 137 14.35 2.81 5.45
C MET A 137 15.46 3.19 6.43
N ASN A 138 16.05 2.19 7.13
CA ASN A 138 17.16 2.43 8.03
C ASN A 138 18.41 2.94 7.27
N SER A 139 18.82 2.27 6.19
CA SER A 139 20.04 2.61 5.46
C SER A 139 19.96 3.94 4.71
N ALA A 140 18.77 4.32 4.20
CA ALA A 140 18.58 5.54 3.42
C ALA A 140 18.26 6.77 4.29
N PHE A 141 17.56 6.59 5.41
CA PHE A 141 16.99 7.69 6.21
C PHE A 141 17.29 7.58 7.69
N CYS A 142 18.07 6.58 8.14
CA CYS A 142 18.33 6.31 9.55
C CYS A 142 17.05 6.07 10.37
N SER A 143 16.01 5.51 9.73
CA SER A 143 14.78 5.10 10.41
C SER A 143 15.04 3.89 11.29
N GLU A 144 14.76 4.01 12.58
CA GLU A 144 14.92 2.91 13.52
C GLU A 144 13.67 2.02 13.51
N PRO A 145 13.78 0.69 13.41
CA PRO A 145 12.62 -0.20 13.36
C PRO A 145 11.63 -0.02 14.51
N ARG A 146 12.13 0.29 15.71
CA ARG A 146 11.31 0.52 16.92
C ARG A 146 10.42 1.77 16.84
N ASP A 147 10.77 2.73 15.98
CA ASP A 147 10.06 4.00 15.82
C ASP A 147 9.00 3.92 14.71
N LEU A 148 9.03 2.84 13.90
CA LEU A 148 8.06 2.63 12.84
C LEU A 148 6.68 2.28 13.38
N VAL A 149 5.67 2.91 12.80
CA VAL A 149 4.25 2.51 12.88
C VAL A 149 3.91 1.82 11.57
N VAL A 150 3.48 0.55 11.64
CA VAL A 150 3.19 -0.24 10.46
C VAL A 150 1.75 -0.72 10.47
N GLN A 151 1.04 -0.53 9.37
CA GLN A 151 -0.34 -0.93 9.18
C GLN A 151 -0.49 -1.84 7.96
N LEU A 152 -1.16 -2.99 8.14
CA LEU A 152 -1.57 -3.88 7.05
C LEU A 152 -2.94 -3.48 6.51
N SER A 153 -3.07 -3.46 5.18
CA SER A 153 -4.37 -3.30 4.50
C SER A 153 -5.20 -4.59 4.53
N PRO A 154 -6.50 -4.53 4.14
CA PRO A 154 -7.24 -5.72 3.76
C PRO A 154 -6.46 -6.55 2.73
N CYS A 155 -6.44 -7.87 2.90
CA CYS A 155 -5.81 -8.82 2.00
C CYS A 155 -6.53 -10.17 2.07
N ILE A 156 -6.25 -11.08 1.14
CA ILE A 156 -6.88 -12.40 1.17
C ILE A 156 -6.27 -13.27 2.27
N ARG A 157 -7.12 -14.04 2.95
CA ARG A 157 -6.77 -14.87 4.12
C ARG A 157 -7.49 -16.21 4.07
N PRO A 158 -7.09 -17.19 4.86
CA PRO A 158 -7.90 -18.38 5.08
C PRO A 158 -9.33 -18.06 5.55
N PRO A 159 -10.36 -18.82 5.13
CA PRO A 159 -10.28 -20.01 4.28
C PRO A 159 -10.30 -19.69 2.77
N PHE A 160 -10.32 -18.41 2.34
CA PHE A 160 -10.41 -18.00 0.93
C PHE A 160 -9.06 -18.15 0.18
N TYR A 161 -7.98 -18.28 0.93
CA TYR A 161 -6.64 -18.55 0.43
C TYR A 161 -5.94 -19.59 1.31
N GLU A 162 -5.11 -20.46 0.70
CA GLU A 162 -4.48 -21.59 1.37
C GLU A 162 -3.29 -21.20 2.28
N VAL A 163 -2.72 -20.01 2.09
CA VAL A 163 -1.56 -19.52 2.84
C VAL A 163 -1.94 -18.28 3.62
N ASP A 164 -1.70 -18.28 4.91
CA ASP A 164 -1.81 -17.08 5.74
C ASP A 164 -0.51 -16.25 5.67
N PHE A 165 -0.31 -15.58 4.53
CA PHE A 165 0.84 -14.69 4.38
C PHE A 165 0.72 -13.43 5.23
N ALA A 166 -0.49 -13.03 5.67
CA ALA A 166 -0.65 -11.92 6.59
C ALA A 166 -0.04 -12.23 7.96
N ALA A 167 -0.27 -13.43 8.50
CA ALA A 167 0.39 -13.88 9.72
C ALA A 167 1.92 -13.93 9.57
N GLN A 168 2.42 -14.34 8.39
CA GLN A 168 3.85 -14.33 8.10
C GLN A 168 4.42 -12.90 8.07
N ILE A 169 3.71 -11.94 7.45
CA ILE A 169 4.09 -10.51 7.45
C ILE A 169 4.20 -9.98 8.88
N LEU A 170 3.24 -10.30 9.75
CA LEU A 170 3.25 -9.89 11.16
C LEU A 170 4.48 -10.44 11.90
N SER A 171 4.83 -11.71 11.68
CA SER A 171 6.05 -12.32 12.26
C SER A 171 7.31 -11.62 11.76
N GLN A 172 7.44 -11.39 10.44
CA GLN A 172 8.58 -10.71 9.84
C GLN A 172 8.77 -9.27 10.34
N LEU A 173 7.66 -8.54 10.59
CA LEU A 173 7.72 -7.21 11.19
C LEU A 173 8.29 -7.26 12.62
N GLN A 174 7.83 -8.20 13.43
CA GLN A 174 8.34 -8.39 14.80
C GLN A 174 9.82 -8.79 14.79
N GLU A 175 10.20 -9.72 13.93
CA GLU A 175 11.60 -10.16 13.74
C GLU A 175 12.50 -9.02 13.26
N SER A 176 11.95 -8.08 12.48
CA SER A 176 12.66 -6.87 12.03
C SER A 176 12.76 -5.79 13.11
N GLY A 177 12.22 -6.01 14.32
CA GLY A 177 12.28 -5.08 15.43
C GLY A 177 11.20 -3.99 15.45
N VAL A 178 10.19 -4.09 14.57
CA VAL A 178 9.05 -3.16 14.58
C VAL A 178 8.15 -3.45 15.78
N ARG A 179 7.83 -2.41 16.56
CA ARG A 179 7.07 -2.54 17.81
C ARG A 179 5.58 -2.20 17.67
N GLN A 180 5.24 -1.30 16.75
CA GLN A 180 3.88 -0.83 16.52
C GLN A 180 3.37 -1.40 15.20
N VAL A 181 2.77 -2.58 15.26
CA VAL A 181 2.21 -3.28 14.10
C VAL A 181 0.71 -3.43 14.28
N LEU A 182 -0.03 -3.01 13.28
CA LEU A 182 -1.49 -3.06 13.25
C LEU A 182 -1.97 -3.80 12.00
N ASP A 183 -3.01 -4.60 12.21
CA ASP A 183 -3.67 -5.34 11.14
C ASP A 183 -5.17 -5.05 11.22
N CYS A 184 -5.79 -4.67 10.11
CA CYS A 184 -7.24 -4.48 10.06
C CYS A 184 -8.02 -5.79 10.12
N GLY A 185 -7.37 -6.93 9.85
CA GLY A 185 -7.98 -8.27 9.91
C GLY A 185 -8.97 -8.58 8.79
N GLU A 186 -9.22 -7.65 7.87
CA GLU A 186 -10.23 -7.81 6.83
C GLU A 186 -9.73 -8.71 5.70
N ASN A 187 -10.66 -9.55 5.17
CA ASN A 187 -10.38 -10.54 4.14
C ASN A 187 -11.04 -10.16 2.82
N THR A 188 -10.22 -9.88 1.80
CA THR A 188 -10.71 -9.44 0.49
C THR A 188 -11.51 -10.53 -0.25
N GLY A 189 -11.29 -11.80 0.05
CA GLY A 189 -12.06 -12.90 -0.50
C GLY A 189 -13.45 -13.07 0.11
N ALA A 190 -13.69 -12.47 1.27
CA ALA A 190 -14.95 -12.63 2.01
C ALA A 190 -16.01 -11.59 1.62
N ASP A 191 -15.61 -10.43 1.09
CA ASP A 191 -16.51 -9.31 0.80
C ASP A 191 -16.21 -8.70 -0.58
N LEU A 192 -16.81 -9.28 -1.60
CA LEU A 192 -16.65 -8.83 -2.99
C LEU A 192 -17.47 -7.56 -3.32
N GLU A 193 -18.31 -7.09 -2.44
CA GLU A 193 -18.99 -5.80 -2.62
C GLU A 193 -18.04 -4.63 -2.30
N ARG A 194 -17.14 -4.82 -1.32
CA ARG A 194 -16.16 -3.82 -0.91
C ARG A 194 -14.80 -3.96 -1.59
N PHE A 195 -14.40 -5.20 -1.94
CA PHE A 195 -13.04 -5.48 -2.42
C PHE A 195 -13.02 -6.12 -3.80
N TYR A 196 -12.01 -5.79 -4.58
CA TYR A 196 -11.61 -6.58 -5.74
C TYR A 196 -10.79 -7.77 -5.27
N SER A 197 -11.10 -8.97 -5.76
CA SER A 197 -10.35 -10.18 -5.44
C SER A 197 -9.90 -10.92 -6.70
N TYR A 198 -8.59 -10.99 -6.90
CA TYR A 198 -8.00 -11.73 -8.02
C TYR A 198 -8.35 -13.22 -7.95
N ARG A 199 -8.31 -13.80 -6.75
CA ARG A 199 -8.60 -15.22 -6.51
C ARG A 199 -10.06 -15.55 -6.79
N MET A 200 -10.97 -14.80 -6.20
CA MET A 200 -12.41 -15.06 -6.28
C MET A 200 -12.99 -14.73 -7.66
N GLU A 201 -12.46 -13.71 -8.33
CA GLU A 201 -12.90 -13.26 -9.64
C GLU A 201 -12.03 -13.83 -10.80
N LYS A 202 -11.22 -14.85 -10.51
CA LYS A 202 -10.43 -15.62 -11.48
C LYS A 202 -9.54 -14.74 -12.37
N GLY A 203 -8.91 -13.73 -11.77
CA GLY A 203 -7.97 -12.82 -12.41
C GLY A 203 -8.60 -11.67 -13.21
N ARG A 204 -9.91 -11.68 -13.41
CA ARG A 204 -10.65 -10.66 -14.18
C ARG A 204 -11.33 -9.69 -13.23
N THR A 205 -10.59 -8.75 -12.70
CA THR A 205 -11.05 -7.84 -11.64
C THR A 205 -10.29 -6.52 -11.66
N GLY A 206 -10.84 -5.51 -10.98
CA GLY A 206 -10.16 -4.23 -10.74
C GLY A 206 -9.02 -4.32 -9.73
N ARG A 207 -8.58 -3.16 -9.29
CA ARG A 207 -7.57 -3.03 -8.22
C ARG A 207 -8.00 -1.96 -7.24
N MET A 208 -7.90 -2.26 -5.94
CA MET A 208 -7.85 -1.25 -4.91
C MET A 208 -6.53 -0.47 -5.05
N LEU A 209 -6.50 0.76 -4.52
CA LEU A 209 -5.29 1.56 -4.47
C LEU A 209 -5.01 1.98 -3.03
N ALA A 210 -3.92 1.45 -2.47
CA ALA A 210 -3.32 2.00 -1.26
C ALA A 210 -2.56 3.27 -1.61
N TYR A 211 -2.73 4.34 -0.83
CA TYR A 211 -1.93 5.55 -0.96
C TYR A 211 -1.44 6.06 0.39
N LEU A 212 -0.26 6.67 0.38
CA LEU A 212 0.38 7.25 1.55
C LEU A 212 1.20 8.47 1.13
N ALA A 213 1.04 9.58 1.86
CA ALA A 213 1.79 10.81 1.64
C ALA A 213 2.14 11.46 2.98
N LEU A 214 3.24 12.20 3.02
CA LEU A 214 3.57 13.07 4.16
C LEU A 214 2.64 14.28 4.16
N ASP A 215 2.26 14.80 5.32
CA ASP A 215 1.50 16.04 5.39
C ASP A 215 2.43 17.24 5.23
N CYS A 216 2.10 18.17 4.31
CA CYS A 216 2.94 19.33 4.03
C CYS A 216 2.98 20.37 5.17
N GLU A 217 1.96 20.39 6.01
CA GLU A 217 1.88 21.39 7.10
C GLU A 217 2.89 21.14 8.23
N PHE A 218 3.46 19.94 8.31
CA PHE A 218 4.42 19.53 9.34
C PHE A 218 5.89 19.60 8.90
N HIS A 219 6.17 20.14 7.71
CA HIS A 219 7.53 20.22 7.14
C HIS A 219 8.05 21.66 6.94
N LEU A 220 7.43 22.65 7.60
CA LEU A 220 7.89 24.06 7.60
C LEU A 220 8.68 24.40 8.87
#